data_d607e579d9720a17b237691c34d405d9
#
_entry.id   d607e579d9720a17b237691c34d405d9
#
_cell.length_a   1.000
_cell.length_b   1.000
_cell.length_c   1.000
_cell.angle_alpha   90.00
_cell.angle_beta   90.00
_cell.angle_gamma   90.00
#
_symmetry.space_group_name_H-M   'P 1'
#
loop_
_entity.id
_entity.type
_entity.pdbx_description
1 polymer ?
#
loop_
_entity_poly.entity_id
_entity_poly.type
_entity_poly.pdbx_seq_one_letter_code
_entity_poly.pdbx_strand_id
1 'polypeptide(L)'
;VAGSEHYKIQITDPGNIAIARDLLAGNEGPKIPNGIVVRGDAGVNEGYSWHIDPDSLEFADMTTEVCDGLPSDVENGIITSEYYCPWAAEVIAIEE
;
A
#
# COMPACT_ATOMS: atom_id res chain seq x y z
N VAL A 1 -15.61 -10.90 -1.83
CA VAL A 1 -15.40 -10.02 -0.69
C VAL A 1 -14.43 -8.93 -1.07
N ALA A 2 -14.77 -7.70 -0.73
CA ALA A 2 -13.92 -6.55 -1.06
C ALA A 2 -12.49 -6.69 -0.52
N GLY A 3 -12.29 -7.38 0.59
CA GLY A 3 -10.99 -7.57 1.18
C GLY A 3 -10.12 -8.64 0.55
N SER A 4 -10.55 -9.25 -0.55
CA SER A 4 -9.80 -10.35 -1.16
C SER A 4 -8.70 -9.92 -2.10
N GLU A 5 -8.62 -8.63 -2.47
CA GLU A 5 -7.56 -8.15 -3.32
C GLU A 5 -6.30 -7.88 -2.51
N HIS A 6 -5.16 -8.20 -3.10
CA HIS A 6 -3.85 -8.06 -2.47
C HIS A 6 -2.91 -7.33 -3.41
N TYR A 7 -1.99 -6.55 -2.83
CA TYR A 7 -0.91 -5.95 -3.60
C TYR A 7 0.34 -5.91 -2.73
N LYS A 8 1.48 -5.70 -3.35
CA LYS A 8 2.76 -5.71 -2.67
C LYS A 8 3.42 -4.34 -2.74
N ILE A 9 4.08 -3.97 -1.64
CA ILE A 9 4.87 -2.75 -1.56
C ILE A 9 6.28 -3.14 -1.17
N GLN A 10 7.27 -2.62 -1.89
CA GLN A 10 8.65 -2.71 -1.48
C GLN A 10 8.90 -1.68 -0.37
N ILE A 11 9.42 -2.11 0.78
CA ILE A 11 9.68 -1.22 1.89
C ILE A 11 11.19 -1.17 2.13
N THR A 12 11.76 0.02 2.03
CA THR A 12 13.20 0.23 2.20
C THR A 12 13.54 1.00 3.47
N ASP A 13 12.61 1.81 3.98
CA ASP A 13 12.83 2.58 5.19
C ASP A 13 12.71 1.70 6.44
N PRO A 14 13.73 1.64 7.31
CA PRO A 14 13.68 0.81 8.52
C PRO A 14 12.51 1.13 9.45
N GLY A 15 12.10 2.39 9.53
CA GLY A 15 10.94 2.78 10.35
C GLY A 15 9.65 2.18 9.81
N ASN A 16 9.47 2.18 8.49
CA ASN A 16 8.30 1.57 7.86
C ASN A 16 8.32 0.05 8.00
N ILE A 17 9.48 -0.57 7.93
CA ILE A 17 9.62 -2.01 8.15
C ILE A 17 9.14 -2.37 9.56
N ALA A 18 9.56 -1.59 10.56
CA ALA A 18 9.15 -1.82 11.93
C ALA A 18 7.63 -1.67 12.10
N ILE A 19 7.03 -0.65 11.48
CA ILE A 19 5.58 -0.45 11.53
C ILE A 19 4.85 -1.62 10.88
N ALA A 20 5.32 -2.07 9.71
CA ALA A 20 4.70 -3.20 9.02
C ALA A 20 4.76 -4.48 9.85
N ARG A 21 5.87 -4.73 10.53
CA ARG A 21 6.02 -5.91 11.40
C ARG A 21 5.06 -5.83 12.59
N ASP A 22 4.91 -4.65 13.18
CA ASP A 22 3.98 -4.44 14.29
C ASP A 22 2.53 -4.68 13.86
N LEU A 23 2.16 -4.18 12.68
CA LEU A 23 0.81 -4.37 12.15
C LEU A 23 0.53 -5.84 11.85
N LEU A 24 1.49 -6.54 11.29
CA LEU A 24 1.36 -7.98 11.01
C LEU A 24 1.19 -8.78 12.31
N ALA A 25 1.84 -8.35 13.38
CA ALA A 25 1.74 -9.00 14.69
C ALA A 25 0.43 -8.67 15.41
N GLY A 26 -0.41 -7.78 14.86
CA GLY A 26 -1.69 -7.41 15.46
C GLY A 26 -1.59 -6.24 16.42
N ASN A 27 -0.45 -5.57 16.49
CA ASN A 27 -0.28 -4.41 17.36
C ASN A 27 -0.98 -3.19 16.76
N GLU A 28 -1.35 -2.24 17.59
CA GLU A 28 -1.95 -0.99 17.13
C GLU A 28 -0.89 -0.05 16.60
N GLY A 29 -1.28 0.78 15.64
CA GLY A 29 -0.41 1.76 15.04
C GLY A 29 -1.06 2.36 13.80
N PRO A 30 -0.38 3.29 13.12
CA PRO A 30 -0.89 3.84 11.86
C PRO A 30 -0.99 2.71 10.83
N LYS A 31 -2.18 2.52 10.27
CA LYS A 31 -2.49 1.35 9.44
C LYS A 31 -2.61 1.62 7.95
N ILE A 32 -2.76 2.88 7.56
CA ILE A 32 -3.03 3.23 6.18
C ILE A 32 -1.71 3.43 5.45
N PRO A 33 -1.33 2.52 4.53
CA PRO A 33 -0.15 2.74 3.71
C PRO A 33 -0.48 3.82 2.68
N ASN A 34 0.34 4.85 2.62
CA ASN A 34 0.16 5.98 1.73
C ASN A 34 1.44 6.17 0.94
N GLY A 35 1.36 6.08 -0.39
CA GLY A 35 2.53 6.21 -1.23
C GLY A 35 2.19 6.62 -2.64
N ILE A 36 3.20 7.09 -3.36
CA ILE A 36 3.07 7.54 -4.73
C ILE A 36 3.01 6.33 -5.67
N VAL A 37 2.02 6.33 -6.55
CA VAL A 37 1.85 5.30 -7.58
C VAL A 37 2.81 5.58 -8.73
N VAL A 38 3.61 4.59 -9.09
CA VAL A 38 4.48 4.64 -10.26
C VAL A 38 3.95 3.61 -11.25
N ARG A 39 3.65 4.04 -12.47
CA ARG A 39 3.21 3.12 -13.52
C ARG A 39 4.38 2.32 -14.03
N GLY A 40 4.13 1.04 -14.26
CA GLY A 40 5.13 0.09 -14.73
C GLY A 40 5.35 -1.02 -13.72
N ASP A 41 5.87 -2.13 -14.23
CA ASP A 41 6.16 -3.31 -13.42
C ASP A 41 7.63 -3.28 -13.03
N ALA A 42 7.89 -3.05 -11.74
CA ALA A 42 9.25 -3.10 -11.19
C ALA A 42 9.58 -4.48 -10.62
N GLY A 43 8.72 -5.47 -10.85
CA GLY A 43 8.92 -6.83 -10.32
C GLY A 43 8.51 -6.99 -8.85
N VAL A 44 7.93 -5.97 -8.24
CA VAL A 44 7.60 -5.99 -6.81
C VAL A 44 6.10 -6.11 -6.53
N ASN A 45 5.26 -5.87 -7.53
CA ASN A 45 3.80 -5.92 -7.36
C ASN A 45 3.17 -6.78 -8.45
N GLU A 46 3.40 -8.07 -8.38
CA GLU A 46 2.94 -9.02 -9.39
C GLU A 46 1.42 -8.97 -9.58
N GLY A 47 1.00 -9.04 -10.83
CA GLY A 47 -0.41 -9.00 -11.21
C GLY A 47 -0.91 -7.61 -11.51
N TYR A 48 -0.10 -6.58 -11.30
CA TYR A 48 -0.46 -5.19 -11.57
C TYR A 48 0.62 -4.52 -12.41
N SER A 49 0.23 -3.50 -13.17
CA SER A 49 1.14 -2.72 -14.00
C SER A 49 1.56 -1.42 -13.31
N TRP A 50 1.51 -1.38 -12.00
CA TRP A 50 1.92 -0.26 -11.16
C TRP A 50 2.56 -0.76 -9.87
N HIS A 51 3.27 0.11 -9.20
CA HIS A 51 3.83 -0.19 -7.89
C HIS A 51 3.91 1.11 -7.08
N ILE A 52 4.20 0.99 -5.78
CA ILE A 52 4.37 2.14 -4.89
C ILE A 52 5.85 2.48 -4.81
N ASP A 53 6.18 3.77 -4.96
CA ASP A 53 7.55 4.26 -4.75
C ASP A 53 7.91 4.06 -3.28
N PRO A 54 8.90 3.22 -2.96
CA PRO A 54 9.24 2.92 -1.57
C PRO A 54 9.74 4.14 -0.80
N ASP A 55 10.33 5.12 -1.47
CA ASP A 55 10.83 6.33 -0.81
C ASP A 55 9.69 7.25 -0.39
N SER A 56 8.51 7.10 -0.98
CA SER A 56 7.34 7.92 -0.67
C SER A 56 6.43 7.29 0.39
N LEU A 57 6.66 6.04 0.74
CA LEU A 57 5.74 5.30 1.61
C LEU A 57 5.73 5.86 3.03
N GLU A 58 4.53 6.12 3.53
CA GLU A 58 4.27 6.47 4.92
C GLU A 58 3.04 5.72 5.39
N PHE A 59 3.06 5.24 6.63
CA PHE A 59 1.87 4.72 7.26
C PHE A 59 1.20 5.86 8.02
N ALA A 60 -0.12 5.97 7.91
CA ALA A 60 -0.88 7.05 8.51
C ALA A 60 -2.12 6.53 9.24
N ASP A 61 -2.58 7.29 10.24
CA ASP A 61 -3.84 7.01 10.92
C ASP A 61 -5.02 7.53 10.11
N MET A 62 -4.81 8.56 9.32
CA MET A 62 -5.84 9.24 8.56
C MET A 62 -5.23 9.90 7.33
N THR A 63 -5.92 9.80 6.20
CA THR A 63 -5.52 10.47 4.98
C THR A 63 -6.75 10.95 4.22
N THR A 64 -6.58 11.45 2.98
CA THR A 64 -7.71 11.89 2.18
C THR A 64 -8.47 10.68 1.62
N GLU A 65 -9.73 10.90 1.23
CA GLU A 65 -10.54 9.84 0.64
C GLU A 65 -10.27 9.64 -0.86
N VAL A 66 -9.64 10.62 -1.51
CA VAL A 66 -9.42 10.55 -2.95
C VAL A 66 -8.44 9.46 -3.37
N CYS A 67 -7.62 8.98 -2.46
CA CYS A 67 -6.65 7.93 -2.74
C CYS A 67 -7.06 6.56 -2.18
N ASP A 68 -8.25 6.46 -1.59
CA ASP A 68 -8.76 5.19 -1.05
C ASP A 68 -9.43 4.37 -2.15
N GLY A 69 -9.31 3.05 -2.07
CA GLY A 69 -9.93 2.12 -3.00
C GLY A 69 -9.21 0.80 -3.04
N LEU A 70 -9.55 -0.02 -4.03
CA LEU A 70 -8.95 -1.33 -4.23
C LEU A 70 -7.76 -1.24 -5.17
N PRO A 71 -6.80 -2.19 -5.09
CA PRO A 71 -5.69 -2.23 -6.04
C PRO A 71 -6.15 -2.27 -7.50
N SER A 72 -7.25 -2.96 -7.81
CA SER A 72 -7.81 -2.97 -9.15
C SER A 72 -8.31 -1.60 -9.60
N ASP A 73 -8.72 -0.75 -8.68
CA ASP A 73 -9.15 0.61 -9.00
C ASP A 73 -7.97 1.46 -9.48
N VAL A 74 -6.77 1.21 -8.95
CA VAL A 74 -5.55 1.85 -9.44
C VAL A 74 -5.21 1.32 -10.84
N GLU A 75 -5.28 0.01 -11.01
CA GLU A 75 -4.97 -0.64 -12.29
C GLU A 75 -5.88 -0.13 -13.41
N ASN A 76 -7.16 0.02 -13.11
CA ASN A 76 -8.18 0.39 -14.10
C ASN A 76 -8.32 1.90 -14.28
N GLY A 77 -7.54 2.71 -13.57
CA GLY A 77 -7.57 4.16 -13.71
C GLY A 77 -8.76 4.84 -13.02
N ILE A 78 -9.45 4.15 -12.14
CA ILE A 78 -10.55 4.71 -11.36
C ILE A 78 -10.02 5.66 -10.29
N ILE A 79 -8.93 5.28 -9.63
CA ILE A 79 -8.18 6.16 -8.75
C ILE A 79 -7.19 6.93 -9.60
N THR A 80 -7.37 8.23 -9.70
CA THR A 80 -6.53 9.11 -10.52
C THR A 80 -5.55 9.93 -9.69
N SER A 81 -5.62 9.83 -8.36
CA SER A 81 -4.69 10.47 -7.46
C SER A 81 -3.26 9.97 -7.69
N GLU A 82 -2.27 10.83 -7.49
CA GLU A 82 -0.86 10.44 -7.49
C GLU A 82 -0.57 9.43 -6.39
N TYR A 83 -1.27 9.53 -5.27
CA TYR A 83 -1.10 8.67 -4.11
C TYR A 83 -2.16 7.60 -4.07
N TYR A 84 -1.79 6.46 -3.53
CA TYR A 84 -2.73 5.40 -3.18
C TYR A 84 -2.66 5.18 -1.67
N CYS A 85 -3.82 5.20 -1.01
CA CYS A 85 -3.91 5.07 0.44
C CYS A 85 -5.16 4.26 0.82
N PRO A 86 -5.10 2.92 0.71
CA PRO A 86 -6.28 2.09 1.01
C PRO A 86 -6.54 2.07 2.51
N TRP A 87 -7.67 2.64 2.91
CA TRP A 87 -8.03 2.81 4.33
C TRP A 87 -8.30 1.48 5.03
N ALA A 88 -8.81 0.50 4.30
CA ALA A 88 -9.16 -0.81 4.87
C ALA A 88 -8.05 -1.85 4.70
N ALA A 89 -6.86 -1.44 4.31
CA ALA A 89 -5.76 -2.37 4.08
C ALA A 89 -5.25 -2.97 5.38
N GLU A 90 -4.76 -4.21 5.28
CA GLU A 90 -4.12 -4.90 6.37
C GLU A 90 -2.82 -5.53 5.87
N VAL A 91 -1.79 -5.53 6.72
CA VAL A 91 -0.57 -6.28 6.43
C VAL A 91 -0.86 -7.75 6.70
N ILE A 92 -0.76 -8.58 5.67
CA ILE A 92 -1.04 -10.01 5.79
C ILE A 92 0.21 -10.88 5.69
N ALA A 93 1.30 -10.35 5.16
CA ALA A 93 2.57 -11.08 5.06
C ALA A 93 3.70 -10.10 4.81
N ILE A 94 4.89 -10.50 5.21
CA ILE A 94 6.14 -9.79 4.92
C ILE A 94 7.10 -10.80 4.31
N GLU A 95 7.60 -10.47 3.11
CA GLU A 95 8.60 -11.28 2.43
C GLU A 95 9.95 -10.58 2.54
N GLU A 96 10.97 -11.35 2.86
CA GLU A 96 12.34 -10.82 3.02
C GLU A 96 13.29 -11.37 1.97
#